data_a7872f41186992d0eecc2023df323555
#
_entry.id   a7872f41186992d0eecc2023df323555
#
_cell.length_a   1.000
_cell.length_b   1.000
_cell.length_c   1.000
_cell.angle_alpha   90.00
_cell.angle_beta   90.00
_cell.angle_gamma   90.00
#
_symmetry.space_group_name_H-M   'P 1'
#
loop_
_entity.id
_entity.type
_entity.pdbx_description
1 polymer ?
#
loop_
_entity_poly.entity_id
_entity_poly.type
_entity_poly.pdbx_seq_one_letter_code
_entity_poly.pdbx_strand_id
1 'polypeptide(L)'
;MPNWAYNEISCQNEQDFTRLKECLLNDGNVDFNRIVPKPEILDKMPGTNQRRHIMAIAFYLGQGKPVNRIEVCNAIHEHYPNIQFITPGKDDVEKIVVPAKAKQKLLKIDMQIPEMIARASNESEEIAKENDHYAKGKSSMPDFYQFESYADYGKAALKCLLNYGCFDWYEWSTNFWGTKWNACETHVDDDNMSIYFETAWSPVPELIQKLSAKLRMPIYMQFSEEQFSAFAGEYVFFDGNVIEAGDYDYDDGDLEDLYKTACRMQDPDQEYHRLKDGDIVTYYDESDEEDGLTEDTFNATPTIDIESEMYRQFMGETYELATVPAETN
;
A
#
# COMPACT_ATOMS: atom_id res chain seq x y z
N MET A 1 9.98 -14.76 -4.71
CA MET A 1 8.61 -14.67 -4.16
C MET A 1 8.59 -13.43 -3.32
N PRO A 2 7.51 -12.71 -3.17
CA PRO A 2 7.44 -11.62 -2.18
C PRO A 2 7.43 -12.24 -0.78
N ASN A 3 7.90 -11.52 0.22
CA ASN A 3 7.53 -11.80 1.60
C ASN A 3 6.05 -11.45 1.74
N TRP A 4 5.29 -12.27 2.41
CA TRP A 4 3.88 -12.02 2.63
C TRP A 4 3.66 -11.30 3.96
N ALA A 5 2.68 -10.42 3.98
CA ALA A 5 2.13 -9.89 5.19
C ALA A 5 0.71 -10.44 5.36
N TYR A 6 0.47 -11.05 6.48
CA TYR A 6 -0.81 -11.60 6.90
C TYR A 6 -1.64 -10.49 7.54
N ASN A 7 -2.90 -10.39 7.17
CA ASN A 7 -3.81 -9.38 7.69
C ASN A 7 -5.11 -10.03 8.10
N GLU A 8 -5.65 -9.67 9.24
CA GLU A 8 -6.98 -10.03 9.69
C GLU A 8 -7.72 -8.76 10.11
N ILE A 9 -8.98 -8.65 9.71
CA ILE A 9 -9.85 -7.56 10.12
C ILE A 9 -11.14 -8.15 10.74
N SER A 10 -11.61 -7.58 11.84
CA SER A 10 -12.76 -8.09 12.60
C SER A 10 -13.75 -6.98 12.94
N CYS A 11 -15.01 -7.40 13.17
CA CYS A 11 -16.10 -6.54 13.62
C CYS A 11 -16.72 -7.09 14.90
N GLN A 12 -17.36 -6.21 15.69
CA GLN A 12 -17.97 -6.57 16.98
C GLN A 12 -19.35 -7.24 16.86
N ASN A 13 -20.02 -7.13 15.72
CA ASN A 13 -21.38 -7.64 15.54
C ASN A 13 -21.66 -8.05 14.09
N GLU A 14 -22.63 -8.95 13.93
CA GLU A 14 -23.02 -9.49 12.61
C GLU A 14 -23.49 -8.45 11.61
N GLN A 15 -24.14 -7.37 12.07
CA GLN A 15 -24.63 -6.32 11.17
C GLN A 15 -23.47 -5.56 10.52
N ASP A 16 -22.47 -5.20 11.30
CA ASP A 16 -21.28 -4.51 10.81
C ASP A 16 -20.42 -5.46 9.97
N PHE A 17 -20.31 -6.73 10.35
CA PHE A 17 -19.61 -7.73 9.56
C PHE A 17 -20.26 -7.98 8.20
N THR A 18 -21.58 -8.00 8.13
CA THR A 18 -22.30 -8.07 6.84
C THR A 18 -21.97 -6.86 5.96
N ARG A 19 -21.99 -5.65 6.52
CA ARG A 19 -21.63 -4.42 5.79
C ARG A 19 -20.18 -4.44 5.33
N LEU A 20 -19.27 -4.96 6.15
CA LEU A 20 -17.86 -5.14 5.83
C LEU A 20 -17.70 -6.05 4.60
N LYS A 21 -18.32 -7.25 4.65
CA LYS A 21 -18.31 -8.19 3.52
C LYS A 21 -18.86 -7.59 2.23
N GLU A 22 -20.03 -6.95 2.30
CA GLU A 22 -20.65 -6.30 1.14
C GLU A 22 -19.78 -5.18 0.54
N CYS A 23 -19.03 -4.45 1.37
CA CYS A 23 -18.18 -3.35 0.92
C CYS A 23 -16.83 -3.82 0.37
N LEU A 24 -16.25 -4.87 0.92
CA LEU A 24 -14.86 -5.26 0.70
C LEU A 24 -14.71 -6.41 -0.29
N LEU A 25 -15.64 -7.39 -0.26
CA LEU A 25 -15.51 -8.61 -1.03
C LEU A 25 -16.06 -8.48 -2.46
N ASN A 26 -15.34 -9.04 -3.41
CA ASN A 26 -15.75 -9.25 -4.79
C ASN A 26 -15.56 -10.73 -5.13
N ASP A 27 -16.66 -11.43 -5.46
CA ASP A 27 -16.67 -12.88 -5.71
C ASP A 27 -16.01 -13.71 -4.57
N GLY A 28 -16.22 -13.28 -3.30
CA GLY A 28 -15.68 -13.94 -2.12
C GLY A 28 -14.24 -13.56 -1.77
N ASN A 29 -13.57 -12.74 -2.57
CA ASN A 29 -12.20 -12.30 -2.33
C ASN A 29 -12.15 -10.82 -1.94
N VAL A 30 -11.22 -10.45 -1.08
CA VAL A 30 -10.93 -9.05 -0.75
C VAL A 30 -10.48 -8.32 -2.01
N ASP A 31 -11.16 -7.19 -2.32
CA ASP A 31 -10.83 -6.35 -3.47
C ASP A 31 -10.64 -4.89 -3.06
N PHE A 32 -9.40 -4.44 -3.05
CA PHE A 32 -9.02 -3.07 -2.67
C PHE A 32 -9.60 -2.01 -3.60
N ASN A 33 -9.95 -2.38 -4.85
CA ASN A 33 -10.66 -1.47 -5.75
C ASN A 33 -12.02 -1.05 -5.22
N ARG A 34 -12.62 -1.82 -4.35
CA ARG A 34 -13.90 -1.47 -3.70
C ARG A 34 -13.73 -0.36 -2.64
N ILE A 35 -12.51 -0.17 -2.13
CA ILE A 35 -12.17 0.91 -1.19
C ILE A 35 -11.62 2.11 -1.96
N VAL A 36 -10.53 1.90 -2.69
CA VAL A 36 -9.83 2.90 -3.49
C VAL A 36 -9.63 2.33 -4.90
N PRO A 37 -10.51 2.66 -5.86
CA PRO A 37 -10.45 2.10 -7.20
C PRO A 37 -9.21 2.59 -7.96
N LYS A 38 -8.43 1.63 -8.48
CA LYS A 38 -7.27 1.91 -9.32
C LYS A 38 -7.72 2.39 -10.71
N PRO A 39 -7.20 3.51 -11.22
CA PRO A 39 -7.51 3.98 -12.56
C PRO A 39 -7.06 2.99 -13.64
N GLU A 40 -7.96 2.60 -14.55
CA GLU A 40 -7.71 1.60 -15.61
C GLU A 40 -6.49 1.91 -16.49
N ILE A 41 -6.16 3.21 -16.69
CA ILE A 41 -4.99 3.59 -17.49
C ILE A 41 -3.69 3.07 -16.87
N LEU A 42 -3.63 2.92 -15.55
CA LEU A 42 -2.44 2.45 -14.86
C LEU A 42 -2.17 0.97 -15.13
N ASP A 43 -3.20 0.16 -15.39
CA ASP A 43 -3.02 -1.26 -15.76
C ASP A 43 -2.36 -1.42 -17.14
N LYS A 44 -2.44 -0.38 -17.98
CA LYS A 44 -1.78 -0.34 -19.29
C LYS A 44 -0.35 0.17 -19.22
N MET A 45 0.03 0.78 -18.10
CA MET A 45 1.37 1.31 -17.92
C MET A 45 2.32 0.18 -17.54
N PRO A 46 3.45 0.00 -18.25
CA PRO A 46 4.44 -0.99 -17.84
C PRO A 46 5.03 -0.60 -16.49
N GLY A 47 5.06 -1.53 -15.54
CA GLY A 47 5.78 -1.37 -14.28
C GLY A 47 7.29 -1.34 -14.56
N THR A 48 7.87 -0.16 -14.56
CA THR A 48 9.29 0.06 -14.87
C THR A 48 9.87 1.15 -13.99
N ASN A 49 11.17 1.45 -14.14
CA ASN A 49 11.77 2.53 -13.37
C ASN A 49 11.27 3.90 -13.86
N GLN A 50 11.23 4.86 -12.95
CA GLN A 50 10.79 6.23 -13.21
C GLN A 50 11.52 6.89 -14.41
N ARG A 51 12.81 6.59 -14.60
CA ARG A 51 13.60 7.14 -15.70
C ARG A 51 12.98 6.84 -17.08
N ARG A 52 12.50 5.60 -17.30
CA ARG A 52 11.87 5.22 -18.57
C ARG A 52 10.62 6.01 -18.89
N HIS A 53 9.78 6.22 -17.87
CA HIS A 53 8.60 7.07 -18.01
C HIS A 53 8.97 8.50 -18.36
N ILE A 54 9.98 9.07 -17.69
CA ILE A 54 10.47 10.43 -17.95
C ILE A 54 11.05 10.55 -19.35
N MET A 55 11.81 9.57 -19.84
CA MET A 55 12.34 9.55 -21.20
C MET A 55 11.23 9.48 -22.26
N ALA A 56 10.19 8.69 -22.02
CA ALA A 56 9.02 8.62 -22.89
C ALA A 56 8.26 9.97 -22.93
N ILE A 57 8.11 10.62 -21.78
CA ILE A 57 7.52 11.97 -21.69
C ILE A 57 8.38 12.98 -22.44
N ALA A 58 9.71 12.95 -22.25
CA ALA A 58 10.65 13.82 -22.97
C ALA A 58 10.56 13.63 -24.48
N PHE A 59 10.48 12.38 -24.95
CA PHE A 59 10.26 12.06 -26.36
C PHE A 59 8.94 12.62 -26.89
N TYR A 60 7.84 12.43 -26.13
CA TYR A 60 6.54 12.95 -26.51
C TYR A 60 6.53 14.48 -26.64
N LEU A 61 7.01 15.19 -25.61
CA LEU A 61 6.99 16.66 -25.57
C LEU A 61 7.92 17.29 -26.62
N GLY A 62 9.11 16.69 -26.82
CA GLY A 62 10.10 17.17 -27.77
C GLY A 62 9.93 16.60 -29.19
N GLN A 63 9.03 15.65 -29.40
CA GLN A 63 8.94 14.88 -30.64
C GLN A 63 10.30 14.32 -31.08
N GLY A 64 11.05 13.80 -30.10
CA GLY A 64 12.40 13.28 -30.30
C GLY A 64 13.52 14.34 -30.33
N LYS A 65 13.21 15.62 -30.08
CA LYS A 65 14.18 16.70 -29.95
C LYS A 65 14.39 17.15 -28.53
N PRO A 66 15.56 17.69 -28.15
CA PRO A 66 15.76 18.30 -26.85
C PRO A 66 14.76 19.42 -26.57
N VAL A 67 14.28 19.48 -25.34
CA VAL A 67 13.43 20.56 -24.82
C VAL A 67 14.07 21.14 -23.56
N ASN A 68 13.91 22.43 -23.33
CA ASN A 68 14.34 23.03 -22.08
C ASN A 68 13.22 23.04 -21.03
N ARG A 69 13.56 23.33 -19.77
CA ARG A 69 12.60 23.33 -18.64
C ARG A 69 11.39 24.22 -18.89
N ILE A 70 11.58 25.39 -19.50
CA ILE A 70 10.48 26.33 -19.76
C ILE A 70 9.53 25.77 -20.80
N GLU A 71 10.06 25.15 -21.87
CA GLU A 71 9.26 24.47 -22.89
C GLU A 71 8.45 23.31 -22.29
N VAL A 72 9.05 22.53 -21.39
CA VAL A 72 8.35 21.46 -20.66
C VAL A 72 7.21 22.04 -19.80
N CYS A 73 7.47 23.08 -19.01
CA CYS A 73 6.44 23.73 -18.21
C CYS A 73 5.30 24.29 -19.08
N ASN A 74 5.62 24.93 -20.18
CA ASN A 74 4.64 25.47 -21.12
C ASN A 74 3.79 24.36 -21.76
N ALA A 75 4.41 23.28 -22.20
CA ALA A 75 3.70 22.14 -22.79
C ALA A 75 2.78 21.45 -21.76
N ILE A 76 3.22 21.30 -20.52
CA ILE A 76 2.38 20.79 -19.43
C ILE A 76 1.20 21.75 -19.18
N HIS A 77 1.47 23.05 -19.11
CA HIS A 77 0.44 24.07 -18.85
C HIS A 77 -0.58 24.19 -19.98
N GLU A 78 -0.18 23.99 -21.23
CA GLU A 78 -1.09 23.98 -22.38
C GLU A 78 -2.15 22.88 -22.29
N HIS A 79 -1.75 21.69 -21.81
CA HIS A 79 -2.66 20.58 -21.64
C HIS A 79 -3.40 20.59 -20.30
N TYR A 80 -2.82 21.22 -19.27
CA TYR A 80 -3.30 21.25 -17.90
C TYR A 80 -3.16 22.66 -17.29
N PRO A 81 -4.03 23.61 -17.68
CA PRO A 81 -3.90 25.01 -17.29
C PRO A 81 -4.02 25.28 -15.79
N ASN A 82 -4.48 24.33 -15.00
CA ASN A 82 -4.64 24.43 -13.55
C ASN A 82 -3.47 23.88 -12.74
N ILE A 83 -2.32 23.67 -13.36
CA ILE A 83 -1.12 23.20 -12.68
C ILE A 83 -0.38 24.35 -12.01
N GLN A 84 0.07 24.11 -10.77
CA GLN A 84 1.08 24.90 -10.07
C GLN A 84 2.35 24.08 -9.92
N PHE A 85 3.47 24.65 -10.33
CA PHE A 85 4.77 24.05 -10.06
C PHE A 85 5.25 24.50 -8.69
N ILE A 86 5.64 23.56 -7.85
CA ILE A 86 6.15 23.79 -6.50
C ILE A 86 7.63 23.39 -6.38
N THR A 87 8.40 24.17 -5.62
CA THR A 87 9.80 23.84 -5.29
C THR A 87 9.83 23.21 -3.91
N PRO A 88 10.32 21.97 -3.74
CA PRO A 88 10.41 21.33 -2.43
C PRO A 88 11.28 22.15 -1.46
N GLY A 89 10.79 22.34 -0.24
CA GLY A 89 11.53 22.98 0.85
C GLY A 89 11.64 24.51 0.76
N LYS A 90 10.93 25.17 -0.17
CA LYS A 90 10.71 26.60 -0.21
C LYS A 90 9.22 26.89 -0.27
N ASP A 91 8.74 27.83 0.54
CA ASP A 91 7.34 28.32 0.48
C ASP A 91 7.04 29.10 -0.82
N ASP A 92 8.00 29.18 -1.72
CA ASP A 92 7.90 29.84 -3.00
C ASP A 92 7.16 28.99 -4.03
N VAL A 93 5.85 29.17 -4.06
CA VAL A 93 5.02 28.76 -5.21
C VAL A 93 5.38 29.73 -6.35
N GLU A 94 6.03 29.26 -7.42
CA GLU A 94 6.10 30.05 -8.65
C GLU A 94 4.64 30.26 -9.14
N LYS A 95 4.11 31.46 -8.89
CA LYS A 95 2.77 31.83 -9.26
C LYS A 95 2.69 31.96 -10.77
N ILE A 96 2.31 30.88 -11.45
CA ILE A 96 1.70 31.00 -12.77
C ILE A 96 0.32 31.59 -12.50
N VAL A 97 0.04 32.77 -13.07
CA VAL A 97 -1.20 33.50 -12.88
C VAL A 97 -2.35 32.67 -13.47
N VAL A 98 -3.06 31.97 -12.61
CA VAL A 98 -4.27 31.23 -12.99
C VAL A 98 -5.44 32.22 -13.04
N PRO A 99 -6.26 32.27 -14.10
CA PRO A 99 -7.42 33.16 -14.16
C PRO A 99 -8.39 32.85 -13.02
N ALA A 100 -8.89 33.88 -12.34
CA ALA A 100 -9.68 33.81 -11.10
C ALA A 100 -11.03 33.08 -11.16
N LYS A 101 -11.39 32.47 -12.30
CA LYS A 101 -12.70 31.79 -12.53
C LYS A 101 -12.69 30.26 -12.43
N ALA A 102 -11.57 29.62 -12.25
CA ALA A 102 -11.51 28.15 -12.15
C ALA A 102 -11.59 27.71 -10.68
N LYS A 103 -12.78 27.33 -10.21
CA LYS A 103 -13.00 26.58 -8.96
C LYS A 103 -12.51 25.10 -9.08
N GLN A 104 -11.57 24.80 -9.98
CA GLN A 104 -11.01 23.47 -10.13
C GLN A 104 -9.83 23.27 -9.16
N LYS A 105 -9.75 22.08 -8.58
CA LYS A 105 -8.64 21.68 -7.70
C LYS A 105 -7.31 21.92 -8.43
N LEU A 106 -6.47 22.77 -7.86
CA LEU A 106 -5.14 23.06 -8.40
C LEU A 106 -4.29 21.79 -8.23
N LEU A 107 -3.73 21.29 -9.33
CA LEU A 107 -2.77 20.21 -9.32
C LEU A 107 -1.39 20.79 -8.99
N LYS A 108 -0.70 20.21 -8.02
CA LYS A 108 0.65 20.61 -7.62
C LYS A 108 1.65 19.62 -8.18
N ILE A 109 2.66 20.11 -8.90
CA ILE A 109 3.76 19.30 -9.42
C ILE A 109 5.08 19.86 -8.92
N ASP A 110 5.94 18.96 -8.46
CA ASP A 110 7.30 19.28 -8.08
C ASP A 110 8.08 19.82 -9.29
N MET A 111 8.72 20.97 -9.12
CA MET A 111 9.58 21.59 -10.14
C MET A 111 10.75 20.72 -10.59
N GLN A 112 11.13 19.70 -9.81
CA GLN A 112 12.12 18.71 -10.22
C GLN A 112 11.66 17.90 -11.44
N ILE A 113 10.36 17.64 -11.58
CA ILE A 113 9.82 16.84 -12.68
C ILE A 113 10.07 17.49 -14.05
N PRO A 114 9.70 18.77 -14.33
CA PRO A 114 10.06 19.44 -15.57
C PRO A 114 11.56 19.48 -15.81
N GLU A 115 12.38 19.62 -14.77
CA GLU A 115 13.83 19.62 -14.88
C GLU A 115 14.38 18.25 -15.28
N MET A 116 13.85 17.16 -14.68
CA MET A 116 14.21 15.79 -15.04
C MET A 116 13.84 15.47 -16.50
N ILE A 117 12.65 15.91 -16.95
CA ILE A 117 12.20 15.73 -18.34
C ILE A 117 13.12 16.51 -19.30
N ALA A 118 13.47 17.74 -18.98
CA ALA A 118 14.37 18.55 -19.79
C ALA A 118 15.78 17.95 -19.88
N ARG A 119 16.31 17.41 -18.77
CA ARG A 119 17.58 16.69 -18.77
C ARG A 119 17.52 15.43 -19.64
N ALA A 120 16.49 14.61 -19.43
CA ALA A 120 16.31 13.38 -20.20
C ALA A 120 16.18 13.66 -21.71
N SER A 121 15.56 14.76 -22.12
CA SER A 121 15.42 15.13 -23.54
C SER A 121 16.76 15.37 -24.26
N ASN A 122 17.82 15.68 -23.53
CA ASN A 122 19.16 15.83 -24.08
C ASN A 122 19.89 14.48 -24.29
N GLU A 123 19.34 13.39 -23.76
CA GLU A 123 19.87 12.03 -23.90
C GLU A 123 19.35 11.37 -25.20
N SER A 124 19.51 12.02 -26.34
CA SER A 124 18.87 11.62 -27.60
C SER A 124 19.22 10.19 -28.06
N GLU A 125 20.41 9.70 -27.78
CA GLU A 125 20.80 8.31 -28.09
C GLU A 125 20.07 7.29 -27.22
N GLU A 126 19.94 7.58 -25.94
CA GLU A 126 19.21 6.71 -24.99
C GLU A 126 17.70 6.70 -25.30
N ILE A 127 17.13 7.87 -25.58
CA ILE A 127 15.72 7.98 -26.02
C ILE A 127 15.50 7.18 -27.31
N ALA A 128 16.42 7.25 -28.27
CA ALA A 128 16.31 6.48 -29.51
C ALA A 128 16.38 4.98 -29.26
N LYS A 129 17.24 4.51 -28.35
CA LYS A 129 17.32 3.11 -27.93
C LYS A 129 16.03 2.65 -27.24
N GLU A 130 15.48 3.44 -26.33
CA GLU A 130 14.22 3.11 -25.64
C GLU A 130 13.03 3.09 -26.60
N ASN A 131 12.98 4.00 -27.59
CA ASN A 131 11.96 3.99 -28.64
C ASN A 131 12.06 2.72 -29.52
N ASP A 132 13.28 2.33 -29.93
CA ASP A 132 13.51 1.09 -30.67
C ASP A 132 13.18 -0.15 -29.84
N HIS A 133 13.54 -0.14 -28.54
CA HIS A 133 13.18 -1.19 -27.61
C HIS A 133 11.66 -1.32 -27.46
N TYR A 134 10.95 -0.19 -27.33
CA TYR A 134 9.49 -0.17 -27.25
C TYR A 134 8.86 -0.76 -28.53
N ALA A 135 9.33 -0.34 -29.71
CA ALA A 135 8.82 -0.84 -30.98
C ALA A 135 9.04 -2.36 -31.16
N LYS A 136 10.20 -2.86 -30.76
CA LYS A 136 10.51 -4.30 -30.76
C LYS A 136 9.66 -5.06 -29.74
N GLY A 137 9.52 -4.52 -28.53
CA GLY A 137 8.70 -5.06 -27.47
C GLY A 137 7.23 -5.16 -27.87
N LYS A 138 6.67 -4.13 -28.49
CA LYS A 138 5.30 -4.14 -29.02
C LYS A 138 5.08 -5.25 -30.05
N SER A 139 6.07 -5.51 -30.89
CA SER A 139 5.99 -6.56 -31.90
C SER A 139 6.03 -7.98 -31.31
N SER A 140 6.78 -8.17 -30.21
CA SER A 140 6.99 -9.49 -29.58
C SER A 140 6.07 -9.78 -28.39
N MET A 141 5.64 -8.74 -27.66
CA MET A 141 4.82 -8.80 -26.44
C MET A 141 3.75 -7.70 -26.45
N PRO A 142 2.76 -7.74 -27.36
CA PRO A 142 1.78 -6.66 -27.54
C PRO A 142 0.95 -6.39 -26.29
N ASP A 143 0.66 -7.41 -25.50
CA ASP A 143 -0.14 -7.27 -24.26
C ASP A 143 0.61 -6.51 -23.17
N PHE A 144 1.94 -6.51 -23.21
CA PHE A 144 2.77 -5.74 -22.28
C PHE A 144 2.98 -4.29 -22.77
N TYR A 145 3.17 -4.10 -24.10
CA TYR A 145 3.38 -2.79 -24.72
C TYR A 145 2.09 -2.29 -25.38
N GLN A 146 1.12 -1.88 -24.55
CA GLN A 146 -0.27 -1.64 -24.98
C GLN A 146 -0.51 -0.34 -25.75
N PHE A 147 0.45 0.61 -25.76
CA PHE A 147 0.30 1.86 -26.50
C PHE A 147 0.73 1.72 -27.97
N GLU A 148 0.12 2.53 -28.86
CA GLU A 148 0.41 2.46 -30.30
C GLU A 148 1.84 2.82 -30.65
N SER A 149 2.37 3.83 -29.96
CA SER A 149 3.73 4.32 -30.16
C SER A 149 4.41 4.68 -28.84
N TYR A 150 5.73 4.89 -28.89
CA TYR A 150 6.48 5.40 -27.74
C TYR A 150 6.05 6.83 -27.35
N ALA A 151 5.58 7.63 -28.31
CA ALA A 151 4.99 8.94 -28.02
C ALA A 151 3.65 8.82 -27.29
N ASP A 152 2.79 7.86 -27.67
CA ASP A 152 1.52 7.62 -26.95
C ASP A 152 1.75 7.10 -25.54
N TYR A 153 2.77 6.26 -25.36
CA TYR A 153 3.22 5.86 -24.04
C TYR A 153 3.68 7.06 -23.21
N GLY A 154 4.51 7.95 -23.75
CA GLY A 154 4.96 9.16 -23.06
C GLY A 154 3.82 10.12 -22.72
N LYS A 155 2.82 10.26 -23.60
CA LYS A 155 1.60 11.02 -23.35
C LYS A 155 0.79 10.41 -22.20
N ALA A 156 0.65 9.08 -22.17
CA ALA A 156 -0.05 8.37 -21.10
C ALA A 156 0.69 8.52 -19.76
N ALA A 157 2.02 8.38 -19.74
CA ALA A 157 2.84 8.56 -18.54
C ALA A 157 2.69 9.99 -17.98
N LEU A 158 2.70 11.01 -18.82
CA LEU A 158 2.45 12.39 -18.41
C LEU A 158 1.04 12.53 -17.81
N LYS A 159 0.02 11.94 -18.45
CA LYS A 159 -1.35 11.97 -17.93
C LYS A 159 -1.46 11.27 -16.57
N CYS A 160 -0.81 10.13 -16.38
CA CYS A 160 -0.79 9.43 -15.10
C CYS A 160 -0.15 10.29 -14.02
N LEU A 161 1.02 10.86 -14.27
CA LEU A 161 1.70 11.76 -13.35
C LEU A 161 0.80 12.95 -12.93
N LEU A 162 0.16 13.61 -13.92
CA LEU A 162 -0.63 14.82 -13.67
C LEU A 162 -1.94 14.55 -12.93
N ASN A 163 -2.60 13.43 -13.20
CA ASN A 163 -3.89 13.11 -12.61
C ASN A 163 -3.79 12.36 -11.28
N TYR A 164 -2.74 11.54 -11.13
CA TYR A 164 -2.64 10.58 -10.03
C TYR A 164 -1.37 10.74 -9.19
N GLY A 165 -0.40 11.57 -9.63
CA GLY A 165 0.86 11.79 -8.93
C GLY A 165 1.87 10.64 -9.06
N CYS A 166 1.61 9.68 -9.95
CA CYS A 166 2.44 8.50 -10.18
C CYS A 166 2.49 8.15 -11.66
N PHE A 167 3.47 7.35 -12.08
CA PHE A 167 3.65 6.99 -13.49
C PHE A 167 2.98 5.68 -13.88
N ASP A 168 2.91 4.70 -12.97
CA ASP A 168 2.43 3.35 -13.25
C ASP A 168 1.62 2.75 -12.10
N TRP A 169 1.13 1.53 -12.33
CA TRP A 169 0.32 0.78 -11.38
C TRP A 169 1.07 0.44 -10.09
N TYR A 170 2.39 0.20 -10.15
CA TYR A 170 3.18 -0.19 -8.99
C TYR A 170 3.31 0.97 -7.99
N GLU A 171 3.76 2.13 -8.50
CA GLU A 171 3.87 3.36 -7.70
C GLU A 171 2.50 3.78 -7.14
N TRP A 172 1.44 3.63 -7.95
CA TRP A 172 0.09 3.93 -7.49
C TRP A 172 -0.38 2.97 -6.39
N SER A 173 -0.21 1.66 -6.56
CA SER A 173 -0.66 0.66 -5.59
C SER A 173 0.05 0.82 -4.25
N THR A 174 1.35 1.03 -4.26
CA THR A 174 2.12 1.28 -3.01
C THR A 174 1.71 2.58 -2.32
N ASN A 175 1.40 3.64 -3.06
CA ASN A 175 0.99 4.92 -2.49
C ASN A 175 -0.47 4.97 -1.99
N PHE A 176 -1.37 4.18 -2.57
CA PHE A 176 -2.80 4.28 -2.27
C PHE A 176 -3.37 3.07 -1.55
N TRP A 177 -2.84 1.88 -1.81
CA TRP A 177 -3.20 0.65 -1.10
C TRP A 177 -2.21 0.30 0.02
N GLY A 178 -0.97 0.79 -0.04
CA GLY A 178 0.11 0.43 0.89
C GLY A 178 0.84 -0.86 0.53
N THR A 179 0.43 -1.55 -0.52
CA THR A 179 1.00 -2.81 -0.98
C THR A 179 1.09 -2.86 -2.50
N LYS A 180 1.91 -3.78 -3.01
CA LYS A 180 2.17 -3.90 -4.45
C LYS A 180 0.97 -4.37 -5.27
N TRP A 181 0.23 -5.36 -4.76
CA TRP A 181 -0.88 -6.02 -5.45
C TRP A 181 -2.17 -5.89 -4.66
N ASN A 182 -3.28 -6.32 -5.26
CA ASN A 182 -4.52 -6.57 -4.54
C ASN A 182 -4.32 -7.71 -3.53
N ALA A 183 -5.23 -7.86 -2.58
CA ALA A 183 -5.22 -8.98 -1.64
C ALA A 183 -5.28 -10.33 -2.35
N CYS A 184 -4.72 -11.34 -1.73
CA CYS A 184 -4.85 -12.74 -2.11
C CYS A 184 -5.14 -13.60 -0.87
N GLU A 185 -5.33 -14.90 -1.08
CA GLU A 185 -5.58 -15.90 -0.02
C GLU A 185 -6.64 -15.43 0.99
N THR A 186 -7.79 -14.97 0.48
CA THR A 186 -8.90 -14.49 1.32
C THR A 186 -9.61 -15.66 2.01
N HIS A 187 -9.75 -15.57 3.32
CA HIS A 187 -10.58 -16.45 4.12
C HIS A 187 -11.59 -15.64 4.96
N VAL A 188 -12.85 -16.06 4.97
CA VAL A 188 -13.91 -15.40 5.73
C VAL A 188 -14.36 -16.33 6.83
N ASP A 189 -14.26 -15.88 8.07
CA ASP A 189 -14.75 -16.57 9.26
C ASP A 189 -16.02 -15.88 9.78
N ASP A 190 -17.17 -16.50 9.52
CA ASP A 190 -18.46 -15.98 9.94
C ASP A 190 -18.68 -16.12 11.46
N ASP A 191 -18.09 -17.12 12.09
CA ASP A 191 -18.24 -17.39 13.53
C ASP A 191 -17.49 -16.36 14.37
N ASN A 192 -16.28 -16.00 13.96
CA ASN A 192 -15.43 -14.99 14.60
C ASN A 192 -15.61 -13.58 14.02
N MET A 193 -16.49 -13.42 13.02
CA MET A 193 -16.73 -12.14 12.33
C MET A 193 -15.45 -11.48 11.81
N SER A 194 -14.56 -12.29 11.23
CA SER A 194 -13.26 -11.85 10.73
C SER A 194 -13.05 -12.19 9.27
N ILE A 195 -12.15 -11.45 8.62
CA ILE A 195 -11.67 -11.67 7.25
C ILE A 195 -10.15 -11.65 7.29
N TYR A 196 -9.55 -12.79 6.96
CA TYR A 196 -8.12 -12.94 6.73
C TYR A 196 -7.79 -12.76 5.26
N PHE A 197 -6.65 -12.13 4.97
CA PHE A 197 -6.10 -12.01 3.62
C PHE A 197 -4.60 -11.71 3.65
N GLU A 198 -3.91 -12.02 2.56
CA GLU A 198 -2.49 -11.77 2.42
C GLU A 198 -2.20 -10.59 1.49
N THR A 199 -1.11 -9.88 1.79
CA THR A 199 -0.61 -8.76 0.98
C THR A 199 0.88 -8.90 0.72
N ALA A 200 1.33 -8.39 -0.44
CA ALA A 200 2.73 -8.47 -0.81
C ALA A 200 3.56 -7.38 -0.12
N TRP A 201 4.53 -7.78 0.72
CA TRP A 201 5.62 -6.99 1.29
C TRP A 201 5.26 -6.10 2.48
N SER A 202 4.01 -5.71 2.65
CA SER A 202 3.58 -4.89 3.78
C SER A 202 2.09 -5.05 4.06
N PRO A 203 1.66 -4.90 5.31
CA PRO A 203 0.26 -4.80 5.70
C PRO A 203 -0.36 -3.50 5.16
N VAL A 204 -1.69 -3.36 5.33
CA VAL A 204 -2.46 -2.28 4.72
C VAL A 204 -3.29 -1.45 5.74
N PRO A 205 -2.74 -1.02 6.88
CA PRO A 205 -3.51 -0.33 7.92
C PRO A 205 -4.15 0.97 7.42
N GLU A 206 -3.46 1.77 6.61
CA GLU A 206 -4.01 3.01 6.04
C GLU A 206 -5.20 2.77 5.10
N LEU A 207 -5.22 1.62 4.42
CA LEU A 207 -6.35 1.25 3.57
C LEU A 207 -7.55 0.84 4.41
N ILE A 208 -7.34 0.10 5.50
CA ILE A 208 -8.40 -0.28 6.45
C ILE A 208 -8.92 0.94 7.21
N GLN A 209 -8.07 1.91 7.53
CA GLN A 209 -8.49 3.20 8.06
C GLN A 209 -9.47 3.92 7.11
N LYS A 210 -9.18 3.95 5.80
CA LYS A 210 -10.11 4.51 4.78
C LYS A 210 -11.40 3.70 4.69
N LEU A 211 -11.35 2.37 4.87
CA LEU A 211 -12.52 1.51 4.90
C LEU A 211 -13.42 1.84 6.11
N SER A 212 -12.84 2.04 7.31
CA SER A 212 -13.57 2.43 8.50
C SER A 212 -14.28 3.79 8.32
N ALA A 213 -13.63 4.74 7.65
CA ALA A 213 -14.23 6.04 7.28
C ALA A 213 -15.43 5.87 6.34
N LYS A 214 -15.29 4.98 5.34
CA LYS A 214 -16.36 4.71 4.37
C LYS A 214 -17.57 4.05 5.02
N LEU A 215 -17.34 3.13 5.93
CA LEU A 215 -18.39 2.36 6.61
C LEU A 215 -18.92 3.06 7.87
N ARG A 216 -18.17 3.99 8.47
CA ARG A 216 -18.45 4.66 9.74
C ARG A 216 -18.75 3.67 10.85
N MET A 217 -17.87 2.70 11.00
CA MET A 217 -17.98 1.66 12.02
C MET A 217 -16.62 1.31 12.58
N PRO A 218 -16.55 0.73 13.80
CA PRO A 218 -15.30 0.20 14.33
C PRO A 218 -14.81 -0.98 13.49
N ILE A 219 -13.51 -1.00 13.22
CA ILE A 219 -12.81 -2.14 12.61
C ILE A 219 -11.56 -2.38 13.43
N TYR A 220 -11.38 -3.59 13.91
CA TYR A 220 -10.13 -4.07 14.44
C TYR A 220 -9.30 -4.69 13.32
N MET A 221 -8.01 -4.49 13.34
CA MET A 221 -7.06 -5.06 12.40
C MET A 221 -5.85 -5.60 13.14
N GLN A 222 -5.45 -6.82 12.81
CA GLN A 222 -4.14 -7.37 13.14
C GLN A 222 -3.36 -7.69 11.88
N PHE A 223 -2.04 -7.67 11.99
CA PHE A 223 -1.16 -8.11 10.92
C PHE A 223 0.19 -8.61 11.46
N SER A 224 0.84 -9.47 10.68
CA SER A 224 2.23 -9.86 10.89
C SER A 224 2.91 -10.12 9.55
N GLU A 225 4.24 -10.07 9.54
CA GLU A 225 5.01 -10.63 8.43
C GLU A 225 5.09 -12.17 8.52
N GLU A 226 5.46 -12.79 7.39
CA GLU A 226 5.68 -14.23 7.25
C GLU A 226 6.70 -14.77 8.27
N GLN A 227 7.63 -13.94 8.72
CA GLN A 227 8.63 -14.31 9.73
C GLN A 227 8.18 -13.81 11.11
N PHE A 228 8.10 -14.71 12.08
CA PHE A 228 7.64 -14.45 13.45
C PHE A 228 8.32 -13.28 14.18
N SER A 229 9.53 -12.94 13.82
CA SER A 229 10.35 -11.99 14.55
C SER A 229 10.54 -10.65 13.86
N ALA A 230 9.90 -10.42 12.68
CA ALA A 230 10.21 -9.22 11.96
C ALA A 230 9.32 -8.05 12.37
N PHE A 231 8.01 -8.21 12.21
CA PHE A 231 7.08 -7.10 12.36
C PHE A 231 5.65 -7.60 12.52
N ALA A 232 4.93 -7.06 13.49
CA ALA A 232 3.50 -7.31 13.68
C ALA A 232 2.83 -6.04 14.23
N GLY A 233 1.51 -5.99 14.24
CA GLY A 233 0.81 -4.88 14.85
C GLY A 233 -0.70 -5.09 14.89
N GLU A 234 -1.36 -4.21 15.63
CA GLU A 234 -2.81 -4.21 15.77
C GLU A 234 -3.36 -2.79 15.88
N TYR A 235 -4.53 -2.57 15.33
CA TYR A 235 -5.18 -1.28 15.30
C TYR A 235 -6.68 -1.38 15.52
N VAL A 236 -7.23 -0.38 16.19
CA VAL A 236 -8.66 -0.10 16.18
C VAL A 236 -8.93 1.18 15.41
N PHE A 237 -9.72 1.09 14.36
CA PHE A 237 -10.15 2.22 13.55
C PHE A 237 -11.63 2.53 13.76
N PHE A 238 -11.98 3.81 13.75
CA PHE A 238 -13.37 4.27 13.69
C PHE A 238 -13.49 5.56 12.90
N ASP A 239 -14.42 5.59 11.94
CA ASP A 239 -14.73 6.77 11.09
C ASP A 239 -13.46 7.46 10.52
N GLY A 240 -12.47 6.65 10.13
CA GLY A 240 -11.20 7.12 9.57
C GLY A 240 -10.16 7.60 10.56
N ASN A 241 -10.41 7.43 11.86
CA ASN A 241 -9.44 7.73 12.91
C ASN A 241 -8.83 6.45 13.46
N VAL A 242 -7.58 6.53 13.87
CA VAL A 242 -6.92 5.51 14.69
C VAL A 242 -7.37 5.77 16.13
N ILE A 243 -8.08 4.83 16.74
CA ILE A 243 -8.53 4.90 18.12
C ILE A 243 -7.47 4.33 19.05
N GLU A 244 -6.88 3.20 18.65
CA GLU A 244 -5.82 2.52 19.36
C GLU A 244 -4.84 1.92 18.34
N ALA A 245 -3.56 1.84 18.69
CA ALA A 245 -2.52 1.31 17.83
C ALA A 245 -1.41 0.66 18.65
N GLY A 246 -0.96 -0.51 18.21
CA GLY A 246 0.24 -1.19 18.65
C GLY A 246 1.05 -1.62 17.43
N ASP A 247 2.24 -1.07 17.27
CA ASP A 247 3.24 -1.52 16.29
C ASP A 247 4.35 -2.24 17.05
N TYR A 248 4.63 -3.47 16.67
CA TYR A 248 5.56 -4.34 17.37
C TYR A 248 6.70 -4.70 16.44
N ASP A 249 7.92 -4.35 16.86
CA ASP A 249 9.15 -4.61 16.14
C ASP A 249 10.16 -5.29 17.08
N TYR A 250 10.99 -6.17 16.54
CA TYR A 250 12.03 -6.85 17.29
C TYR A 250 12.99 -5.89 18.02
N ASP A 251 13.28 -4.75 17.42
CA ASP A 251 14.20 -3.74 17.94
C ASP A 251 13.60 -2.89 19.08
N ASP A 252 12.29 -2.80 19.19
CA ASP A 252 11.58 -1.95 20.17
C ASP A 252 11.46 -2.60 21.58
N GLY A 253 11.77 -3.88 21.69
CA GLY A 253 11.85 -4.59 22.99
C GLY A 253 10.53 -5.11 23.53
N ASP A 254 9.41 -4.90 22.85
CA ASP A 254 8.10 -5.44 23.22
C ASP A 254 7.82 -6.77 22.52
N LEU A 255 8.71 -7.72 22.77
CA LEU A 255 8.71 -9.02 22.11
C LEU A 255 7.48 -9.88 22.47
N GLU A 256 6.82 -9.62 23.60
CA GLU A 256 5.68 -10.43 24.03
C GLU A 256 4.48 -10.21 23.12
N ASP A 257 4.10 -8.96 22.85
CA ASP A 257 2.97 -8.64 21.98
C ASP A 257 3.29 -8.91 20.52
N LEU A 258 4.55 -8.72 20.09
CA LEU A 258 5.02 -9.16 18.77
C LEU A 258 4.75 -10.65 18.56
N TYR A 259 5.20 -11.49 19.50
CA TYR A 259 5.04 -12.94 19.37
C TYR A 259 3.59 -13.39 19.46
N LYS A 260 2.79 -12.81 20.36
CA LYS A 260 1.36 -13.10 20.46
C LYS A 260 0.65 -12.85 19.14
N THR A 261 0.83 -11.65 18.58
CA THR A 261 0.20 -11.27 17.32
C THR A 261 0.70 -12.12 16.16
N ALA A 262 2.02 -12.36 16.08
CA ALA A 262 2.59 -13.17 15.01
C ALA A 262 2.10 -14.63 15.07
N CYS A 263 2.06 -15.25 16.24
CA CYS A 263 1.55 -16.62 16.42
C CYS A 263 0.09 -16.73 16.00
N ARG A 264 -0.76 -15.81 16.46
CA ARG A 264 -2.17 -15.77 16.08
C ARG A 264 -2.37 -15.65 14.58
N MET A 265 -1.58 -14.79 13.91
CA MET A 265 -1.68 -14.55 12.47
C MET A 265 -1.16 -15.72 11.62
N GLN A 266 -0.29 -16.57 12.17
CA GLN A 266 0.22 -17.74 11.46
C GLN A 266 -0.76 -18.90 11.49
N ASP A 267 -1.17 -19.32 12.68
CA ASP A 267 -2.14 -20.38 12.93
C ASP A 267 -2.77 -20.20 14.30
N PRO A 268 -4.00 -19.68 14.38
CA PRO A 268 -4.66 -19.43 15.66
C PRO A 268 -5.05 -20.70 16.43
N ASP A 269 -5.10 -21.85 15.78
CA ASP A 269 -5.45 -23.14 16.37
C ASP A 269 -4.22 -23.88 16.93
N GLN A 270 -3.02 -23.40 16.63
CA GLN A 270 -1.75 -24.00 17.05
C GLN A 270 -1.36 -23.55 18.45
N GLU A 271 -0.93 -24.47 19.31
CA GLU A 271 -0.27 -24.15 20.57
C GLU A 271 1.20 -23.73 20.31
N TYR A 272 1.58 -22.59 20.87
CA TYR A 272 2.93 -22.03 20.77
C TYR A 272 3.60 -22.00 22.13
N HIS A 273 4.87 -22.36 22.20
CA HIS A 273 5.69 -22.35 23.39
C HIS A 273 6.87 -21.42 23.18
N ARG A 274 7.14 -20.54 24.15
CA ARG A 274 8.31 -19.66 24.10
C ARG A 274 9.43 -20.22 24.96
N LEU A 275 10.51 -20.63 24.36
CA LEU A 275 11.69 -21.16 25.02
C LEU A 275 12.46 -20.05 25.79
N LYS A 276 13.38 -20.45 26.65
CA LYS A 276 14.18 -19.53 27.50
C LYS A 276 15.12 -18.63 26.73
N ASP A 277 15.56 -19.06 25.55
CA ASP A 277 16.37 -18.30 24.60
C ASP A 277 15.52 -17.31 23.76
N GLY A 278 14.20 -17.43 23.80
CA GLY A 278 13.26 -16.58 23.10
C GLY A 278 12.65 -17.20 21.84
N ASP A 279 13.10 -18.39 21.44
CA ASP A 279 12.58 -19.08 20.28
C ASP A 279 11.13 -19.55 20.50
N ILE A 280 10.34 -19.53 19.43
CA ILE A 280 8.95 -19.98 19.39
C ILE A 280 8.89 -21.34 18.72
N VAL A 281 8.32 -22.32 19.40
CA VAL A 281 8.18 -23.69 18.91
C VAL A 281 6.75 -24.19 19.08
N THR A 282 6.30 -25.04 18.18
CA THR A 282 4.94 -25.62 18.17
C THR A 282 4.94 -27.12 18.47
N TYR A 283 6.07 -27.76 18.40
CA TYR A 283 6.26 -29.17 18.70
C TYR A 283 7.69 -29.42 19.17
N TYR A 284 7.89 -30.53 19.84
CA TYR A 284 9.21 -31.03 20.22
C TYR A 284 9.75 -31.98 19.15
N ASP A 285 11.01 -31.81 18.77
CA ASP A 285 11.76 -32.70 17.91
C ASP A 285 13.00 -33.24 18.67
N GLU A 286 13.32 -34.52 18.52
CA GLU A 286 14.49 -35.14 19.17
C GLU A 286 15.82 -34.47 18.75
N SER A 287 15.85 -33.80 17.60
CA SER A 287 17.03 -33.04 17.16
C SER A 287 17.28 -31.79 18.02
N ASP A 288 16.25 -31.26 18.69
CA ASP A 288 16.36 -30.08 19.57
C ASP A 288 17.13 -30.40 20.86
N GLU A 289 17.34 -31.69 21.20
CA GLU A 289 18.16 -32.12 22.35
C GLU A 289 19.62 -31.70 22.19
N GLU A 290 20.12 -31.57 20.96
CA GLU A 290 21.48 -31.09 20.70
C GLU A 290 21.64 -29.63 21.16
N ASP A 291 20.54 -28.83 21.11
CA ASP A 291 20.46 -27.44 21.57
C ASP A 291 20.00 -27.33 23.05
N GLY A 292 19.79 -28.46 23.73
CA GLY A 292 19.49 -28.53 25.17
C GLY A 292 17.99 -28.48 25.51
N LEU A 293 17.10 -28.55 24.53
CA LEU A 293 15.65 -28.72 24.74
C LEU A 293 15.36 -30.22 24.90
N THR A 294 14.73 -30.60 26.01
CA THR A 294 14.24 -31.97 26.22
C THR A 294 12.71 -31.98 26.19
N GLU A 295 12.12 -33.14 25.90
CA GLU A 295 10.65 -33.31 25.90
C GLU A 295 10.04 -32.87 27.25
N ASP A 296 10.71 -33.17 28.37
CA ASP A 296 10.24 -32.74 29.71
C ASP A 296 10.27 -31.21 29.86
N THR A 297 11.31 -30.54 29.34
CA THR A 297 11.42 -29.08 29.40
C THR A 297 10.48 -28.39 28.46
N PHE A 298 10.22 -28.95 27.27
CA PHE A 298 9.21 -28.46 26.35
C PHE A 298 7.79 -28.54 26.99
N ASN A 299 7.41 -29.72 27.49
CA ASN A 299 6.10 -29.93 28.14
C ASN A 299 5.89 -29.08 29.41
N ALA A 300 6.98 -28.64 30.04
CA ALA A 300 6.93 -27.74 31.21
C ALA A 300 6.92 -26.24 30.83
N THR A 301 7.12 -25.92 29.56
CA THR A 301 7.12 -24.54 29.07
C THR A 301 5.67 -24.08 28.87
N PRO A 302 5.24 -22.94 29.47
CA PRO A 302 3.88 -22.46 29.31
C PRO A 302 3.59 -22.13 27.83
N THR A 303 2.36 -22.41 27.40
CA THR A 303 1.85 -21.96 26.11
C THR A 303 1.72 -20.44 26.09
N ILE A 304 1.94 -19.85 24.92
CA ILE A 304 1.75 -18.42 24.70
C ILE A 304 0.25 -18.16 24.59
N ASP A 305 -0.25 -17.21 25.35
CA ASP A 305 -1.61 -16.68 25.16
C ASP A 305 -1.58 -15.73 23.95
N ILE A 306 -2.12 -16.20 22.82
CA ILE A 306 -2.08 -15.49 21.54
C ILE A 306 -3.14 -14.39 21.38
N GLU A 307 -4.04 -14.23 22.37
CA GLU A 307 -5.00 -13.14 22.34
C GLU A 307 -4.43 -11.90 23.01
N SER A 308 -4.29 -10.81 22.23
CA SER A 308 -3.88 -9.52 22.75
C SER A 308 -4.94 -8.89 23.66
N GLU A 309 -4.52 -8.02 24.56
CA GLU A 309 -5.44 -7.24 25.40
C GLU A 309 -6.34 -6.34 24.55
N MET A 310 -5.83 -5.73 23.50
CA MET A 310 -6.57 -4.87 22.58
C MET A 310 -7.68 -5.67 21.85
N TYR A 311 -7.39 -6.88 21.39
CA TYR A 311 -8.40 -7.77 20.78
C TYR A 311 -9.50 -8.14 21.76
N ARG A 312 -9.15 -8.54 22.99
CA ARG A 312 -10.13 -8.87 24.04
C ARG A 312 -11.02 -7.70 24.38
N GLN A 313 -10.46 -6.51 24.52
CA GLN A 313 -11.21 -5.29 24.77
C GLN A 313 -12.14 -4.98 23.60
N PHE A 314 -11.63 -5.03 22.37
CA PHE A 314 -12.45 -4.80 21.19
C PHE A 314 -13.63 -5.76 21.08
N MET A 315 -13.42 -7.06 21.28
CA MET A 315 -14.47 -8.07 21.15
C MET A 315 -15.39 -8.15 22.37
N GLY A 316 -14.92 -7.79 23.57
CA GLY A 316 -15.64 -7.92 24.84
C GLY A 316 -16.45 -6.70 25.27
N GLU A 317 -16.09 -5.51 24.81
CA GLU A 317 -16.72 -4.25 25.18
C GLU A 317 -17.51 -3.67 24.00
N THR A 318 -18.72 -3.16 24.26
CA THR A 318 -19.29 -2.14 23.40
C THR A 318 -18.35 -0.94 23.55
N TYR A 319 -17.49 -0.67 22.57
CA TYR A 319 -16.71 0.55 22.54
C TYR A 319 -17.69 1.71 22.64
N GLU A 320 -17.86 2.27 23.84
CA GLU A 320 -18.48 3.56 24.01
C GLU A 320 -17.56 4.56 23.35
N LEU A 321 -17.88 4.86 22.09
CA LEU A 321 -17.22 5.91 21.33
C LEU A 321 -17.33 7.19 22.14
N ALA A 322 -16.29 7.49 22.90
CA ALA A 322 -16.13 8.80 23.47
C ALA A 322 -16.29 9.76 22.29
N THR A 323 -17.35 10.51 22.29
CA THR A 323 -17.63 11.52 21.25
C THR A 323 -16.40 12.37 21.11
N VAL A 324 -15.65 12.15 20.03
CA VAL A 324 -14.54 13.02 19.66
C VAL A 324 -15.14 14.42 19.57
N PRO A 325 -14.67 15.38 20.37
CA PRO A 325 -15.19 16.74 20.30
C PRO A 325 -15.03 17.21 18.86
N ALA A 326 -16.12 17.62 18.22
CA ALA A 326 -16.06 18.24 16.92
C ALA A 326 -15.10 19.45 17.07
N GLU A 327 -13.93 19.37 16.43
CA GLU A 327 -13.06 20.54 16.31
C GLU A 327 -13.89 21.62 15.64
N THR A 328 -14.22 22.63 16.42
CA THR A 328 -14.85 23.85 15.92
C THR A 328 -13.87 24.56 14.99
N ASN A 329 -14.21 24.53 13.70
CA ASN A 329 -13.55 25.35 12.65
C ASN A 329 -13.56 26.84 12.99
#